data_6684d0d9be848c9c5d982337df3da5c5
#
_entry.id   6684d0d9be848c9c5d982337df3da5c5
#
_cell.length_a   1.000
_cell.length_b   1.000
_cell.length_c   1.000
_cell.angle_alpha   90.00
_cell.angle_beta   90.00
_cell.angle_gamma   90.00
#
_symmetry.space_group_name_H-M   'P 1'
#
loop_
_entity.id
_entity.type
_entity.pdbx_description
1 polymer ?
#
loop_
_entity_poly.entity_id
_entity_poly.type
_entity_poly.pdbx_seq_one_letter_code
_entity_poly.pdbx_strand_id
1 'polypeptide(L)'
;MTTSHPFGTRITEASLRQTFTPLSQWEDKYRQLILLGKQLPALPDDLKARAKEIAGCENRVWLGHVVDAEGKLHFFGDSEGRIVRGMLAVLLTAIEGKSAAELLAQDPLALFDALG
;
A
#
# COMPACT_ATOMS: atom_id res chain seq x y z
N MET A 1 8.50 4.18 -16.44
CA MET A 1 8.98 3.24 -15.44
C MET A 1 8.36 3.59 -14.10
N THR A 2 7.86 2.61 -13.36
CA THR A 2 7.24 2.85 -12.07
C THR A 2 8.28 2.98 -10.97
N THR A 3 7.93 3.71 -9.90
CA THR A 3 8.76 3.78 -8.70
C THR A 3 8.72 2.43 -8.00
N SER A 4 9.88 1.85 -7.76
CA SER A 4 10.02 0.58 -7.06
C SER A 4 9.73 0.77 -5.56
N HIS A 5 9.01 -0.18 -4.96
CA HIS A 5 8.74 -0.19 -3.53
C HIS A 5 8.87 -1.61 -2.98
N PRO A 6 9.06 -1.77 -1.65
CA PRO A 6 9.29 -3.10 -1.06
C PRO A 6 8.01 -3.89 -0.79
N PHE A 7 6.82 -3.27 -0.93
CA PHE A 7 5.56 -3.88 -0.50
C PHE A 7 5.11 -4.98 -1.47
N GLY A 8 4.79 -6.15 -0.92
CA GLY A 8 4.42 -7.31 -1.71
C GLY A 8 5.60 -8.15 -2.18
N THR A 9 6.83 -7.69 -1.97
CA THR A 9 8.06 -8.40 -2.31
C THR A 9 8.89 -8.66 -1.06
N ARG A 10 9.63 -7.67 -0.56
CA ARG A 10 10.41 -7.80 0.69
C ARG A 10 9.52 -7.69 1.92
N ILE A 11 8.48 -6.85 1.86
CA ILE A 11 7.49 -6.72 2.93
C ILE A 11 6.23 -7.44 2.47
N THR A 12 5.86 -8.52 3.17
CA THR A 12 4.75 -9.39 2.77
C THR A 12 3.62 -9.30 3.79
N GLU A 13 2.44 -9.84 3.41
CA GLU A 13 1.32 -9.95 4.35
C GLU A 13 1.72 -10.69 5.62
N ALA A 14 2.49 -11.78 5.48
CA ALA A 14 2.96 -12.56 6.62
C ALA A 14 3.86 -11.72 7.54
N SER A 15 4.79 -10.92 6.97
CA SER A 15 5.66 -10.08 7.77
C SER A 15 4.89 -8.97 8.48
N LEU A 16 3.87 -8.39 7.83
CA LEU A 16 3.02 -7.39 8.46
C LEU A 16 2.22 -7.99 9.63
N ARG A 17 1.67 -9.19 9.44
CA ARG A 17 0.95 -9.88 10.52
C ARG A 17 1.87 -10.15 11.71
N GLN A 18 3.10 -10.58 11.46
CA GLN A 18 4.09 -10.81 12.52
C GLN A 18 4.42 -9.52 13.27
N THR A 19 4.50 -8.40 12.57
CA THR A 19 4.81 -7.10 13.17
C THR A 19 3.65 -6.57 14.01
N PHE A 20 2.42 -6.67 13.50
CA PHE A 20 1.25 -6.04 14.13
C PHE A 20 0.58 -6.92 15.18
N THR A 21 0.64 -8.25 15.06
CA THR A 21 -0.03 -9.16 15.99
C THR A 21 0.35 -8.91 17.45
N PRO A 22 1.65 -8.69 17.82
CA PRO A 22 1.99 -8.43 19.21
C PRO A 22 1.56 -7.07 19.71
N LEU A 23 1.17 -6.15 18.84
CA LEU A 23 0.81 -4.79 19.22
C LEU A 23 -0.63 -4.74 19.69
N SER A 24 -0.85 -4.46 20.98
CA SER A 24 -2.18 -4.38 21.56
C SER A 24 -2.69 -2.95 21.66
N GLN A 25 -1.79 -1.97 21.76
CA GLN A 25 -2.14 -0.57 21.90
C GLN A 25 -2.20 0.09 20.52
N TRP A 26 -3.26 0.88 20.28
CA TRP A 26 -3.42 1.54 19.00
C TRP A 26 -2.32 2.57 18.72
N GLU A 27 -1.73 3.18 19.76
CA GLU A 27 -0.59 4.09 19.58
C GLU A 27 0.61 3.36 18.96
N ASP A 28 0.86 2.13 19.38
CA ASP A 28 1.95 1.34 18.84
C ASP A 28 1.67 0.94 17.39
N LYS A 29 0.41 0.63 17.07
CA LYS A 29 0.00 0.34 15.69
C LYS A 29 0.18 1.57 14.80
N TYR A 30 -0.22 2.75 15.27
CA TYR A 30 -0.03 3.99 14.53
C TYR A 30 1.46 4.29 14.28
N ARG A 31 2.29 4.06 15.30
CA ARG A 31 3.73 4.25 15.15
C ARG A 31 4.29 3.32 14.07
N GLN A 32 3.85 2.07 14.04
CA GLN A 32 4.26 1.12 13.02
C GLN A 32 3.77 1.54 11.63
N LEU A 33 2.56 2.04 11.52
CA LEU A 33 2.05 2.56 10.24
C LEU A 33 2.91 3.73 9.74
N ILE A 34 3.29 4.64 10.62
CA ILE A 34 4.14 5.77 10.24
C ILE A 34 5.50 5.28 9.76
N LEU A 35 6.10 4.31 10.47
CA LEU A 35 7.38 3.72 10.08
C LEU A 35 7.27 3.01 8.73
N LEU A 36 6.18 2.29 8.52
CA LEU A 36 5.91 1.59 7.27
C LEU A 36 5.76 2.59 6.12
N GLY A 37 5.03 3.67 6.35
CA GLY A 37 4.84 4.72 5.35
C GLY A 37 6.13 5.42 4.95
N LYS A 38 7.13 5.46 5.83
CA LYS A 38 8.46 6.02 5.50
C LYS A 38 9.20 5.19 4.47
N GLN A 39 8.85 3.93 4.31
CA GLN A 39 9.44 3.06 3.30
C GLN A 39 8.77 3.19 1.94
N LEU A 40 7.66 3.93 1.86
CA LEU A 40 6.98 4.21 0.61
C LEU A 40 7.73 5.34 -0.12
N PRO A 41 8.29 5.07 -1.31
CA PRO A 41 9.00 6.12 -2.04
C PRO A 41 8.07 7.25 -2.45
N ALA A 42 8.56 8.48 -2.39
CA ALA A 42 7.81 9.63 -2.90
C ALA A 42 7.61 9.49 -4.41
N LEU A 43 6.40 9.82 -4.90
CA LEU A 43 6.13 9.76 -6.33
C LEU A 43 6.65 11.01 -7.02
N PRO A 44 7.40 10.85 -8.13
CA PRO A 44 7.68 11.97 -9.04
C PRO A 44 6.39 12.57 -9.59
N ASP A 45 6.43 13.84 -9.96
CA ASP A 45 5.25 14.56 -10.44
C ASP A 45 4.64 13.91 -11.68
N ASP A 46 5.45 13.36 -12.58
CA ASP A 46 4.97 12.68 -13.78
C ASP A 46 4.15 11.42 -13.43
N LEU A 47 4.54 10.68 -12.40
CA LEU A 47 3.76 9.53 -11.95
C LEU A 47 2.50 9.96 -11.20
N LYS A 48 2.54 11.05 -10.42
CA LYS A 48 1.35 11.61 -9.80
C LYS A 48 0.31 12.02 -10.83
N ALA A 49 0.75 12.60 -11.94
CA ALA A 49 -0.13 13.01 -13.01
C ALA A 49 -0.82 11.82 -13.69
N ARG A 50 -0.19 10.65 -13.68
CA ARG A 50 -0.74 9.41 -14.26
C ARG A 50 -1.54 8.59 -13.25
N ALA A 51 -1.40 8.86 -11.96
CA ALA A 51 -2.14 8.19 -10.91
C ALA A 51 -3.51 8.83 -10.74
N LYS A 52 -4.45 8.04 -10.24
CA LYS A 52 -5.76 8.56 -9.90
C LYS A 52 -5.71 9.13 -8.48
N GLU A 53 -6.10 10.39 -8.34
CA GLU A 53 -6.24 11.00 -7.02
C GLU A 53 -7.58 10.59 -6.44
N ILE A 54 -7.57 10.09 -5.20
CA ILE A 54 -8.77 9.64 -4.51
C ILE A 54 -9.44 10.85 -3.86
N ALA A 55 -10.69 11.13 -4.26
CA ALA A 55 -11.45 12.26 -3.75
C ALA A 55 -12.03 11.95 -2.35
N GLY A 56 -12.33 13.01 -1.61
CA GLY A 56 -13.01 12.91 -0.32
C GLY A 56 -12.13 12.64 0.86
N CYS A 57 -10.80 12.60 0.67
CA CYS A 57 -9.84 12.43 1.75
C CYS A 57 -9.35 13.78 2.26
N GLU A 58 -9.10 13.90 3.57
CA GLU A 58 -8.49 15.09 4.14
C GLU A 58 -7.08 15.32 3.58
N ASN A 59 -6.33 14.23 3.45
CA ASN A 59 -5.01 14.24 2.83
C ASN A 59 -5.14 13.77 1.39
N ARG A 60 -4.38 14.37 0.48
CA ARG A 60 -4.38 13.92 -0.91
C ARG A 60 -3.76 12.53 -0.99
N VAL A 61 -4.37 11.65 -1.79
CA VAL A 61 -3.91 10.28 -2.00
C VAL A 61 -3.88 10.02 -3.50
N TRP A 62 -2.79 9.47 -3.98
CA TRP A 62 -2.64 9.06 -5.38
C TRP A 62 -2.41 7.56 -5.46
N LEU A 63 -3.06 6.90 -6.40
CA LEU A 63 -2.90 5.46 -6.63
C LEU A 63 -2.95 5.19 -8.12
N GLY A 64 -1.97 4.46 -8.61
CA GLY A 64 -1.92 4.08 -10.02
C GLY A 64 -1.31 2.70 -10.20
N HIS A 65 -1.32 2.21 -11.43
CA HIS A 65 -0.78 0.89 -11.73
C HIS A 65 -0.27 0.81 -13.16
N VAL A 66 0.58 -0.18 -13.40
CA VAL A 66 0.95 -0.63 -14.74
C VAL A 66 0.76 -2.13 -14.80
N VAL A 67 0.52 -2.67 -16.02
CA VAL A 67 0.33 -4.10 -16.24
C VAL A 67 1.58 -4.62 -16.95
N ASP A 68 2.16 -5.71 -16.45
CA ASP A 68 3.31 -6.33 -17.10
C ASP A 68 2.88 -7.29 -18.23
N ALA A 69 3.87 -7.91 -18.89
CA ALA A 69 3.63 -8.80 -20.02
C ALA A 69 2.83 -10.06 -19.63
N GLU A 70 2.80 -10.40 -18.35
CA GLU A 70 2.08 -11.59 -17.84
C GLU A 70 0.68 -11.25 -17.31
N GLY A 71 0.26 -10.00 -17.42
CA GLY A 71 -1.03 -9.55 -16.90
C GLY A 71 -1.03 -9.26 -15.40
N LYS A 72 0.12 -9.20 -14.77
CA LYS A 72 0.24 -8.85 -13.35
C LYS A 72 0.24 -7.33 -13.20
N LEU A 73 -0.45 -6.85 -12.16
CA LEU A 73 -0.55 -5.42 -11.88
C LEU A 73 0.53 -5.01 -10.90
N HIS A 74 1.23 -3.94 -11.22
CA HIS A 74 2.23 -3.34 -10.35
C HIS A 74 1.76 -1.95 -9.96
N PHE A 75 1.63 -1.72 -8.66
CA PHE A 75 0.98 -0.52 -8.14
C PHE A 75 2.02 0.48 -7.65
N PHE A 76 1.62 1.74 -7.68
CA PHE A 76 2.39 2.82 -7.07
C PHE A 76 1.41 3.80 -6.43
N GLY A 77 1.85 4.49 -5.39
CA GLY A 77 0.98 5.43 -4.73
C GLY A 77 1.74 6.33 -3.77
N ASP A 78 1.07 7.36 -3.31
CA ASP A 78 1.62 8.31 -2.35
C ASP A 78 0.49 9.06 -1.66
N SER A 79 0.80 9.72 -0.56
CA SER A 79 -0.13 10.58 0.14
C SER A 79 0.64 11.66 0.91
N GLU A 80 -0.07 12.74 1.24
CA GLU A 80 0.47 13.81 2.07
C GLU A 80 0.47 13.45 3.55
N GLY A 81 -0.40 12.52 3.98
CA GLY A 81 -0.53 12.15 5.39
C GLY A 81 0.38 10.99 5.77
N ARG A 82 1.07 11.10 6.92
CA ARG A 82 2.02 10.07 7.38
C ARG A 82 1.34 8.73 7.67
N ILE A 83 0.21 8.78 8.36
CA ILE A 83 -0.56 7.58 8.70
C ILE A 83 -1.19 6.99 7.44
N VAL A 84 -1.72 7.84 6.57
CA VAL A 84 -2.32 7.41 5.29
C VAL A 84 -1.27 6.74 4.41
N ARG A 85 -0.03 7.23 4.39
CA ARG A 85 1.06 6.56 3.68
C ARG A 85 1.30 5.15 4.22
N GLY A 86 1.21 4.96 5.53
CA GLY A 86 1.31 3.63 6.15
C GLY A 86 0.16 2.73 5.74
N MET A 87 -1.06 3.25 5.74
CA MET A 87 -2.23 2.51 5.29
C MET A 87 -2.12 2.14 3.81
N LEU A 88 -1.61 3.05 2.99
CA LEU A 88 -1.37 2.80 1.58
C LEU A 88 -0.33 1.70 1.39
N ALA A 89 0.72 1.69 2.20
CA ALA A 89 1.73 0.64 2.18
C ALA A 89 1.12 -0.73 2.50
N VAL A 90 0.22 -0.82 3.46
CA VAL A 90 -0.51 -2.06 3.76
C VAL A 90 -1.34 -2.50 2.55
N LEU A 91 -2.07 -1.59 1.94
CA LEU A 91 -2.86 -1.88 0.75
C LEU A 91 -1.97 -2.39 -0.39
N LEU A 92 -0.87 -1.72 -0.67
CA LEU A 92 0.06 -2.13 -1.73
C LEU A 92 0.63 -3.52 -1.46
N THR A 93 0.89 -3.85 -0.20
CA THR A 93 1.34 -5.20 0.17
C THR A 93 0.32 -6.25 -0.22
N ALA A 94 -0.97 -5.95 -0.05
CA ALA A 94 -2.05 -6.88 -0.35
C ALA A 94 -2.30 -7.06 -1.85
N ILE A 95 -2.02 -6.05 -2.67
CA ILE A 95 -2.45 -6.06 -4.08
C ILE A 95 -1.30 -6.15 -5.09
N GLU A 96 -0.06 -5.86 -4.69
CA GLU A 96 1.08 -5.80 -5.60
C GLU A 96 1.34 -7.13 -6.30
N GLY A 97 1.58 -7.09 -7.60
CA GLY A 97 2.02 -8.25 -8.38
C GLY A 97 0.92 -9.26 -8.68
N LYS A 98 -0.34 -8.92 -8.44
CA LYS A 98 -1.47 -9.82 -8.70
C LYS A 98 -2.17 -9.46 -10.00
N SER A 99 -2.83 -10.45 -10.61
CA SER A 99 -3.65 -10.21 -11.80
C SER A 99 -4.99 -9.59 -11.40
N ALA A 100 -5.69 -8.99 -12.38
CA ALA A 100 -7.02 -8.46 -12.15
C ALA A 100 -7.98 -9.53 -11.62
N ALA A 101 -7.90 -10.75 -12.16
CA ALA A 101 -8.74 -11.87 -11.72
C ALA A 101 -8.48 -12.23 -10.25
N GLU A 102 -7.21 -12.27 -9.84
CA GLU A 102 -6.85 -12.53 -8.45
C GLU A 102 -7.38 -11.45 -7.51
N LEU A 103 -7.29 -10.18 -7.93
CA LEU A 103 -7.78 -9.05 -7.11
C LEU A 103 -9.29 -9.07 -6.97
N LEU A 104 -10.02 -9.45 -8.04
CA LEU A 104 -11.47 -9.57 -7.99
C LEU A 104 -11.92 -10.73 -7.10
N ALA A 105 -11.11 -11.78 -6.98
CA ALA A 105 -11.42 -12.96 -6.18
C ALA A 105 -11.09 -12.80 -4.70
N GLN A 106 -10.28 -11.81 -4.33
CA GLN A 106 -9.89 -11.58 -2.94
C GLN A 106 -10.51 -10.30 -2.40
N ASP A 107 -10.53 -10.19 -1.05
CA ASP A 107 -10.87 -8.95 -0.38
C ASP A 107 -9.57 -8.26 0.04
N PRO A 108 -9.15 -7.18 -0.64
CA PRO A 108 -7.90 -6.50 -0.27
C PRO A 108 -7.94 -5.88 1.13
N LEU A 109 -9.13 -5.64 1.67
CA LEU A 109 -9.29 -5.06 3.01
C LEU A 109 -9.16 -6.11 4.11
N ALA A 110 -9.15 -7.40 3.77
CA ALA A 110 -8.99 -8.46 4.75
C ALA A 110 -7.68 -8.34 5.55
N LEU A 111 -6.62 -7.85 4.90
CA LEU A 111 -5.35 -7.64 5.60
C LEU A 111 -5.47 -6.58 6.70
N PHE A 112 -6.22 -5.50 6.45
CA PHE A 112 -6.47 -4.48 7.48
C PHE A 112 -7.19 -5.08 8.68
N ASP A 113 -8.18 -5.92 8.46
CA ASP A 113 -8.90 -6.61 9.54
C ASP A 113 -7.95 -7.52 10.34
N ALA A 114 -7.04 -8.21 9.65
CA ALA A 114 -6.09 -9.11 10.28
C ALA A 114 -5.05 -8.36 11.14
N LEU A 115 -4.75 -7.12 10.80
CA LEU A 115 -3.79 -6.31 11.55
C LEU A 115 -4.43 -5.62 12.77
N GLY A 116 -5.72 -5.53 12.77
CA GLY A 116 -6.49 -4.90 13.87
C GLY A 116 -6.73 -3.40 13.67
#